data_0f3071833c0230e10acda832c1ed2d3a
#
_entry.id   0f3071833c0230e10acda832c1ed2d3a
#
_cell.length_a   1.000
_cell.length_b   1.000
_cell.length_c   1.000
_cell.angle_alpha   90.00
_cell.angle_beta   90.00
_cell.angle_gamma   90.00
#
_symmetry.space_group_name_H-M   'P 1'
#
loop_
_entity.id
_entity.type
_entity.pdbx_description
1 polymer ?
#
loop_
_entity_poly.entity_id
_entity_poly.type
_entity_poly.pdbx_seq_one_letter_code
_entity_poly.pdbx_strand_id
1 'polypeptide(L)'
;MNKKFFALPVQKQEAILNAGFCVFSQNSYKKSPTSEIADAAGISKSLLFHYFYNKRELYLFLWEKCAQITMEALEKSGCYEQTDLFDSMNLGLQAKLEIMRRYPHMGTFVMKAYYEKDPDVLPAIQESIAKYADFKTNTVLLNLNPEHFIEGLDLEMMYLDMLWASEGYIWEKLQHDHINVDEIEADFIKLIDF
;
A
#
# COMPACT_ATOMS: atom_id res chain seq x y z
N MET A 1 -3.77 -18.44 -8.68
CA MET A 1 -3.84 -17.07 -9.24
C MET A 1 -4.81 -17.06 -10.42
N ASN A 2 -5.79 -16.17 -10.43
CA ASN A 2 -6.90 -16.24 -11.38
C ASN A 2 -6.51 -15.64 -12.74
N LYS A 3 -6.09 -16.49 -13.69
CA LYS A 3 -5.71 -16.09 -15.06
C LYS A 3 -6.80 -15.27 -15.78
N LYS A 4 -8.07 -15.50 -15.43
CA LYS A 4 -9.22 -14.82 -16.04
C LYS A 4 -9.30 -13.34 -15.64
N PHE A 5 -8.94 -12.98 -14.39
CA PHE A 5 -8.86 -11.60 -13.98
C PHE A 5 -7.76 -10.84 -14.74
N PHE A 6 -6.58 -11.41 -14.87
CA PHE A 6 -5.47 -10.79 -15.59
C PHE A 6 -5.66 -10.71 -17.12
N ALA A 7 -6.61 -11.44 -17.67
CA ALA A 7 -7.00 -11.32 -19.08
C ALA A 7 -7.94 -10.12 -19.34
N LEU A 8 -8.43 -9.47 -18.31
CA LEU A 8 -9.28 -8.28 -18.44
C LEU A 8 -8.46 -7.06 -18.91
N PRO A 9 -9.09 -6.12 -19.63
CA PRO A 9 -8.51 -4.80 -19.86
C PRO A 9 -8.13 -4.14 -18.52
N VAL A 10 -7.02 -3.38 -18.50
CA VAL A 10 -6.47 -2.74 -17.30
C VAL A 10 -7.53 -1.92 -16.55
N GLN A 11 -8.33 -1.14 -17.27
CA GLN A 11 -9.41 -0.33 -16.69
C GLN A 11 -10.45 -1.16 -15.92
N LYS A 12 -10.76 -2.38 -16.39
CA LYS A 12 -11.68 -3.27 -15.69
C LYS A 12 -11.02 -3.92 -14.47
N GLN A 13 -9.74 -4.24 -14.56
CA GLN A 13 -8.99 -4.70 -13.38
C GLN A 13 -8.97 -3.62 -12.30
N GLU A 14 -8.68 -2.37 -12.65
CA GLU A 14 -8.66 -1.22 -11.73
C GLU A 14 -10.03 -0.95 -11.11
N ALA A 15 -11.10 -1.04 -11.88
CA ALA A 15 -12.45 -0.87 -11.35
C ALA A 15 -12.76 -1.91 -10.25
N ILE A 16 -12.37 -3.18 -10.47
CA ILE A 16 -12.58 -4.25 -9.48
C ILE A 16 -11.67 -4.04 -8.26
N LEU A 17 -10.41 -3.64 -8.44
CA LEU A 17 -9.50 -3.35 -7.34
C LEU A 17 -10.02 -2.19 -6.49
N ASN A 18 -10.38 -1.06 -7.11
CA ASN A 18 -10.90 0.11 -6.41
C ASN A 18 -12.21 -0.18 -5.67
N ALA A 19 -13.14 -0.93 -6.29
CA ALA A 19 -14.37 -1.37 -5.63
C ALA A 19 -14.08 -2.24 -4.40
N GLY A 20 -13.14 -3.18 -4.52
CA GLY A 20 -12.72 -4.02 -3.41
C GLY A 20 -12.07 -3.22 -2.28
N PHE A 21 -11.12 -2.33 -2.59
CA PHE A 21 -10.49 -1.44 -1.60
C PHE A 21 -11.54 -0.56 -0.91
N CYS A 22 -12.46 0.03 -1.66
CA CYS A 22 -13.51 0.88 -1.12
C CYS A 22 -14.38 0.14 -0.09
N VAL A 23 -14.97 -1.00 -0.45
CA VAL A 23 -15.88 -1.74 0.42
C VAL A 23 -15.17 -2.33 1.63
N PHE A 24 -13.97 -2.90 1.46
CA PHE A 24 -13.20 -3.44 2.57
C PHE A 24 -12.54 -2.36 3.44
N SER A 25 -12.36 -1.14 2.94
CA SER A 25 -11.90 -0.02 3.76
C SER A 25 -12.98 0.52 4.71
N GLN A 26 -14.24 0.31 4.41
CA GLN A 26 -15.38 0.80 5.22
C GLN A 26 -15.76 -0.20 6.33
N ASN A 27 -15.59 -1.51 6.11
CA ASN A 27 -16.05 -2.56 6.98
C ASN A 27 -14.94 -3.59 7.31
N SER A 28 -15.13 -4.37 8.39
CA SER A 28 -14.28 -5.54 8.64
C SER A 28 -14.46 -6.58 7.52
N TYR A 29 -13.49 -7.49 7.36
CA TYR A 29 -13.59 -8.59 6.40
C TYR A 29 -14.95 -9.27 6.44
N LYS A 30 -15.42 -9.69 7.64
CA LYS A 30 -16.66 -10.43 7.78
C LYS A 30 -17.90 -9.64 7.35
N LYS A 31 -17.95 -8.35 7.64
CA LYS A 31 -19.11 -7.48 7.39
C LYS A 31 -19.17 -6.88 5.99
N SER A 32 -18.10 -6.97 5.20
CA SER A 32 -18.07 -6.41 3.84
C SER A 32 -18.88 -7.26 2.86
N PRO A 33 -19.94 -6.73 2.24
CA PRO A 33 -20.77 -7.49 1.31
C PRO A 33 -20.11 -7.54 -0.08
N THR A 34 -19.90 -8.74 -0.62
CA THR A 34 -19.34 -8.91 -1.96
C THR A 34 -20.27 -8.46 -3.09
N SER A 35 -21.58 -8.31 -2.82
CA SER A 35 -22.53 -7.68 -3.75
C SER A 35 -22.20 -6.21 -3.99
N GLU A 36 -21.90 -5.45 -2.93
CA GLU A 36 -21.50 -4.04 -3.06
C GLU A 36 -20.21 -3.89 -3.85
N ILE A 37 -19.25 -4.82 -3.69
CA ILE A 37 -18.02 -4.82 -4.51
C ILE A 37 -18.35 -5.04 -5.98
N ALA A 38 -19.22 -5.99 -6.30
CA ALA A 38 -19.63 -6.27 -7.67
C ALA A 38 -20.38 -5.07 -8.28
N ASP A 39 -21.31 -4.48 -7.53
CA ASP A 39 -22.09 -3.33 -7.97
C ASP A 39 -21.19 -2.11 -8.21
N ALA A 40 -20.28 -1.80 -7.29
CA ALA A 40 -19.29 -0.72 -7.43
C ALA A 40 -18.32 -0.93 -8.60
N ALA A 41 -17.98 -2.19 -8.92
CA ALA A 41 -17.16 -2.54 -10.07
C ALA A 41 -17.92 -2.60 -11.40
N GLY A 42 -19.25 -2.40 -11.38
CA GLY A 42 -20.11 -2.49 -12.56
C GLY A 42 -20.21 -3.89 -13.16
N ILE A 43 -20.13 -4.95 -12.33
CA ILE A 43 -20.21 -6.35 -12.75
C ILE A 43 -21.22 -7.13 -11.91
N SER A 44 -21.64 -8.28 -12.40
CA SER A 44 -22.49 -9.18 -11.60
C SER A 44 -21.68 -9.87 -10.49
N LYS A 45 -22.32 -10.20 -9.37
CA LYS A 45 -21.72 -10.99 -8.29
C LYS A 45 -21.22 -12.35 -8.77
N SER A 46 -21.91 -12.99 -9.72
CA SER A 46 -21.46 -14.24 -10.31
C SER A 46 -20.18 -14.07 -11.13
N LEU A 47 -20.01 -12.94 -11.81
CA LEU A 47 -18.80 -12.61 -12.54
C LEU A 47 -17.63 -12.31 -11.60
N LEU A 48 -17.89 -11.63 -10.48
CA LEU A 48 -16.88 -11.43 -9.44
C LEU A 48 -16.34 -12.78 -8.94
N PHE A 49 -17.22 -13.77 -8.64
CA PHE A 49 -16.82 -15.10 -8.21
C PHE A 49 -16.29 -16.00 -9.34
N HIS A 50 -16.47 -15.60 -10.58
CA HIS A 50 -15.77 -16.22 -11.69
C HIS A 50 -14.29 -15.84 -11.74
N TYR A 51 -13.94 -14.63 -11.25
CA TYR A 51 -12.54 -14.19 -11.13
C TYR A 51 -11.92 -14.62 -9.81
N PHE A 52 -12.67 -14.55 -8.73
CA PHE A 52 -12.22 -14.86 -7.36
C PHE A 52 -13.14 -15.91 -6.78
N TYR A 53 -12.64 -17.09 -6.55
CA TYR A 53 -13.41 -18.26 -6.14
C TYR A 53 -14.39 -18.00 -4.97
N ASN A 54 -13.96 -17.16 -4.00
CA ASN A 54 -14.75 -16.75 -2.85
C ASN A 54 -14.27 -15.39 -2.30
N LYS A 55 -14.93 -14.89 -1.26
CA LYS A 55 -14.60 -13.63 -0.58
C LYS A 55 -13.18 -13.63 0.00
N ARG A 56 -12.76 -14.77 0.58
CA ARG A 56 -11.43 -14.92 1.18
C ARG A 56 -10.34 -14.71 0.13
N GLU A 57 -10.47 -15.38 -1.01
CA GLU A 57 -9.50 -15.24 -2.10
C GLU A 57 -9.46 -13.82 -2.68
N LEU A 58 -10.61 -13.16 -2.82
CA LEU A 58 -10.66 -11.77 -3.23
C LEU A 58 -9.92 -10.87 -2.23
N TYR A 59 -10.19 -11.03 -0.93
CA TYR A 59 -9.58 -10.20 0.12
C TYR A 59 -8.06 -10.36 0.16
N LEU A 60 -7.58 -11.59 0.17
CA LEU A 60 -6.15 -11.89 0.18
C LEU A 60 -5.46 -11.49 -1.13
N PHE A 61 -6.15 -11.61 -2.25
CA PHE A 61 -5.64 -11.09 -3.52
C PHE A 61 -5.46 -9.57 -3.49
N LEU A 62 -6.42 -8.84 -2.93
CA LEU A 62 -6.31 -7.39 -2.76
C LEU A 62 -5.15 -7.02 -1.83
N TRP A 63 -4.98 -7.74 -0.73
CA TRP A 63 -3.85 -7.57 0.18
C TRP A 63 -2.50 -7.73 -0.52
N GLU A 64 -2.30 -8.83 -1.23
CA GLU A 64 -1.07 -9.07 -2.00
C GLU A 64 -0.87 -8.04 -3.14
N LYS A 65 -1.97 -7.59 -3.75
CA LYS A 65 -1.92 -6.55 -4.77
C LYS A 65 -1.45 -5.20 -4.23
N CYS A 66 -1.80 -4.84 -3.00
CA CYS A 66 -1.27 -3.63 -2.36
C CYS A 66 0.26 -3.66 -2.28
N ALA A 67 0.84 -4.77 -1.81
CA ALA A 67 2.29 -4.94 -1.76
C ALA A 67 2.92 -4.85 -3.16
N GLN A 68 2.36 -5.55 -4.15
CA GLN A 68 2.87 -5.54 -5.52
C GLN A 68 2.81 -4.13 -6.14
N ILE A 69 1.67 -3.43 -6.05
CA ILE A 69 1.51 -2.07 -6.58
C ILE A 69 2.54 -1.13 -5.95
N THR A 70 2.74 -1.22 -4.63
CA THR A 70 3.68 -0.37 -3.91
C THR A 70 5.13 -0.67 -4.33
N MET A 71 5.52 -1.94 -4.38
CA MET A 71 6.87 -2.34 -4.78
C MET A 71 7.18 -1.93 -6.23
N GLU A 72 6.27 -2.21 -7.17
CA GLU A 72 6.42 -1.84 -8.58
C GLU A 72 6.55 -0.31 -8.76
N ALA A 73 5.78 0.47 -8.02
CA ALA A 73 5.85 1.93 -8.08
C ALA A 73 7.16 2.48 -7.50
N LEU A 74 7.62 1.96 -6.36
CA LEU A 74 8.88 2.35 -5.74
C LEU A 74 10.08 1.95 -6.61
N GLU A 75 10.09 0.75 -7.16
CA GLU A 75 11.14 0.31 -8.08
C GLU A 75 11.18 1.20 -9.33
N LYS A 76 10.03 1.47 -9.94
CA LYS A 76 9.92 2.34 -11.11
C LYS A 76 10.33 3.79 -10.83
N SER A 77 10.17 4.28 -9.60
CA SER A 77 10.56 5.64 -9.24
C SER A 77 12.07 5.85 -9.20
N GLY A 78 12.87 4.78 -9.13
CA GLY A 78 14.32 4.84 -8.96
C GLY A 78 14.76 5.26 -7.56
N CYS A 79 13.85 5.26 -6.56
CA CYS A 79 14.19 5.67 -5.20
C CYS A 79 15.25 4.79 -4.55
N TYR A 80 15.32 3.51 -4.92
CA TYR A 80 16.32 2.58 -4.40
C TYR A 80 17.71 2.72 -5.02
N GLU A 81 17.84 3.47 -6.10
CA GLU A 81 19.10 3.69 -6.82
C GLU A 81 19.79 4.98 -6.38
N GLN A 82 19.16 5.75 -5.50
CA GLN A 82 19.70 7.01 -5.01
C GLN A 82 20.81 6.79 -3.97
N THR A 83 21.84 7.63 -4.02
CA THR A 83 22.92 7.67 -3.03
C THR A 83 22.71 8.69 -1.94
N ASP A 84 21.76 9.60 -2.13
CA ASP A 84 21.29 10.56 -1.16
C ASP A 84 19.94 10.11 -0.55
N LEU A 85 19.81 10.21 0.77
CA LEU A 85 18.61 9.77 1.49
C LEU A 85 17.39 10.61 1.15
N PHE A 86 17.55 11.93 1.07
CA PHE A 86 16.43 12.83 0.82
C PHE A 86 15.91 12.70 -0.60
N ASP A 87 16.81 12.49 -1.58
CA ASP A 87 16.43 12.18 -2.96
C ASP A 87 15.64 10.86 -3.03
N SER A 88 16.13 9.82 -2.34
CA SER A 88 15.44 8.53 -2.24
C SER A 88 14.05 8.68 -1.63
N MET A 89 13.95 9.43 -0.51
CA MET A 89 12.67 9.67 0.18
C MET A 89 11.69 10.46 -0.68
N ASN A 90 12.15 11.50 -1.37
CA ASN A 90 11.31 12.32 -2.23
C ASN A 90 10.74 11.50 -3.40
N LEU A 91 11.56 10.73 -4.10
CA LEU A 91 11.11 9.83 -5.17
C LEU A 91 10.11 8.78 -4.65
N GLY A 92 10.40 8.19 -3.49
CA GLY A 92 9.50 7.24 -2.84
C GLY A 92 8.17 7.87 -2.41
N LEU A 93 8.19 9.12 -1.92
CA LEU A 93 6.98 9.90 -1.62
C LEU A 93 6.14 10.11 -2.86
N GLN A 94 6.71 10.63 -3.95
CA GLN A 94 5.98 10.89 -5.20
C GLN A 94 5.31 9.62 -5.73
N ALA A 95 6.02 8.48 -5.70
CA ALA A 95 5.46 7.19 -6.09
C ALA A 95 4.25 6.78 -5.22
N LYS A 96 4.33 6.99 -3.90
CA LYS A 96 3.22 6.70 -2.97
C LYS A 96 2.03 7.65 -3.16
N LEU A 97 2.26 8.93 -3.43
CA LEU A 97 1.21 9.90 -3.73
C LEU A 97 0.46 9.55 -5.02
N GLU A 98 1.16 9.09 -6.06
CA GLU A 98 0.53 8.58 -7.29
C GLU A 98 -0.37 7.36 -7.00
N ILE A 99 0.09 6.45 -6.15
CA ILE A 99 -0.74 5.31 -5.72
C ILE A 99 -1.99 5.80 -5.00
N MET A 100 -1.88 6.77 -4.09
CA MET A 100 -3.03 7.32 -3.35
C MET A 100 -4.04 7.99 -4.28
N ARG A 101 -3.56 8.72 -5.32
CA ARG A 101 -4.44 9.32 -6.35
C ARG A 101 -5.17 8.24 -7.17
N ARG A 102 -4.48 7.16 -7.54
CA ARG A 102 -5.03 6.07 -8.37
C ARG A 102 -5.94 5.12 -7.59
N TYR A 103 -5.61 4.88 -6.30
CA TYR A 103 -6.30 3.95 -5.41
C TYR A 103 -6.64 4.62 -4.07
N PRO A 104 -7.62 5.53 -4.02
CA PRO A 104 -7.87 6.38 -2.84
C PRO A 104 -8.17 5.60 -1.54
N HIS A 105 -8.73 4.39 -1.66
CA HIS A 105 -9.10 3.55 -0.51
C HIS A 105 -8.07 2.47 -0.17
N MET A 106 -6.98 2.35 -0.95
CA MET A 106 -6.00 1.29 -0.75
C MET A 106 -5.29 1.40 0.60
N GLY A 107 -4.86 2.60 1.00
CA GLY A 107 -4.19 2.83 2.28
C GLY A 107 -5.07 2.46 3.47
N THR A 108 -6.33 2.91 3.49
CA THR A 108 -7.30 2.56 4.55
C THR A 108 -7.60 1.06 4.56
N PHE A 109 -7.68 0.42 3.40
CA PHE A 109 -7.84 -1.03 3.31
C PHE A 109 -6.63 -1.75 3.92
N VAL A 110 -5.41 -1.37 3.55
CA VAL A 110 -4.17 -1.97 4.10
C VAL A 110 -4.13 -1.84 5.63
N MET A 111 -4.45 -0.66 6.15
CA MET A 111 -4.52 -0.41 7.57
C MET A 111 -5.50 -1.35 8.28
N LYS A 112 -6.74 -1.46 7.76
CA LYS A 112 -7.75 -2.36 8.34
C LYS A 112 -7.36 -3.83 8.22
N ALA A 113 -6.78 -4.23 7.10
CA ALA A 113 -6.32 -5.60 6.87
C ALA A 113 -5.17 -5.99 7.82
N TYR A 114 -4.26 -5.07 8.11
CA TYR A 114 -3.15 -5.28 9.06
C TYR A 114 -3.66 -5.62 10.48
N TYR A 115 -4.78 -4.99 10.89
CA TYR A 115 -5.40 -5.24 12.21
C TYR A 115 -6.59 -6.18 12.15
N GLU A 116 -6.87 -6.82 11.00
CA GLU A 116 -7.96 -7.79 10.89
C GLU A 116 -7.69 -9.02 11.76
N LYS A 117 -8.72 -9.46 12.49
CA LYS A 117 -8.62 -10.57 13.44
C LYS A 117 -9.44 -11.80 13.03
N ASP A 118 -10.11 -11.72 11.88
CA ASP A 118 -10.91 -12.85 11.41
C ASP A 118 -10.02 -14.06 11.10
N PRO A 119 -10.28 -15.23 11.71
CA PRO A 119 -9.44 -16.42 11.57
C PRO A 119 -9.34 -16.94 10.13
N ASP A 120 -10.29 -16.56 9.25
CA ASP A 120 -10.25 -16.96 7.84
C ASP A 120 -9.09 -16.31 7.08
N VAL A 121 -8.68 -15.11 7.45
CA VAL A 121 -7.70 -14.31 6.69
C VAL A 121 -6.44 -13.98 7.51
N LEU A 122 -6.53 -13.88 8.83
CA LEU A 122 -5.43 -13.49 9.72
C LEU A 122 -4.13 -14.27 9.49
N PRO A 123 -4.12 -15.63 9.42
CA PRO A 123 -2.87 -16.37 9.26
C PRO A 123 -2.14 -16.02 7.96
N ALA A 124 -2.87 -15.85 6.84
CA ALA A 124 -2.29 -15.51 5.56
C ALA A 124 -1.76 -14.06 5.52
N ILE A 125 -2.43 -13.13 6.22
CA ILE A 125 -1.96 -11.75 6.36
C ILE A 125 -0.66 -11.72 7.16
N GLN A 126 -0.59 -12.44 8.29
CA GLN A 126 0.62 -12.52 9.12
C GLN A 126 1.81 -13.13 8.38
N GLU A 127 1.58 -14.20 7.61
CA GLU A 127 2.60 -14.80 6.75
C GLU A 127 3.12 -13.80 5.70
N SER A 128 2.22 -13.06 5.06
CA SER A 128 2.56 -12.02 4.09
C SER A 128 3.36 -10.88 4.74
N ILE A 129 2.96 -10.40 5.92
CA ILE A 129 3.70 -9.36 6.67
C ILE A 129 5.13 -9.83 6.97
N ALA A 130 5.29 -11.04 7.49
CA ALA A 130 6.62 -11.59 7.79
C ALA A 130 7.50 -11.69 6.54
N LYS A 131 6.93 -12.07 5.39
CA LYS A 131 7.65 -12.14 4.11
C LYS A 131 8.20 -10.78 3.63
N TYR A 132 7.48 -9.69 3.91
CA TYR A 132 7.86 -8.36 3.45
C TYR A 132 8.60 -7.52 4.50
N ALA A 133 8.71 -8.00 5.76
CA ALA A 133 9.34 -7.25 6.85
C ALA A 133 10.80 -6.87 6.57
N ASP A 134 11.58 -7.80 6.02
CA ASP A 134 13.01 -7.60 5.77
C ASP A 134 13.31 -6.78 4.49
N PHE A 135 12.31 -6.61 3.62
CA PHE A 135 12.53 -5.98 2.32
C PHE A 135 12.73 -4.46 2.41
N LYS A 136 12.02 -3.79 3.31
CA LYS A 136 11.94 -2.32 3.36
C LYS A 136 13.27 -1.65 3.75
N THR A 137 13.93 -2.12 4.79
CA THR A 137 15.09 -1.44 5.39
C THR A 137 16.36 -1.67 4.59
N ASN A 138 16.64 -2.91 4.22
CA ASN A 138 17.89 -3.28 3.57
C ASN A 138 18.06 -2.66 2.18
N THR A 139 16.98 -2.46 1.41
CA THR A 139 17.08 -2.02 0.01
C THR A 139 17.46 -0.54 -0.11
N VAL A 140 16.98 0.32 0.78
CA VAL A 140 17.31 1.77 0.75
C VAL A 140 18.73 2.01 1.25
N LEU A 141 19.10 1.41 2.39
CA LEU A 141 20.38 1.68 3.05
C LEU A 141 21.60 1.19 2.25
N LEU A 142 21.43 0.16 1.40
CA LEU A 142 22.53 -0.43 0.63
C LEU A 142 23.21 0.53 -0.34
N ASN A 143 22.49 1.52 -0.87
CA ASN A 143 22.97 2.44 -1.90
C ASN A 143 23.33 3.83 -1.37
N LEU A 144 23.03 4.13 -0.11
CA LEU A 144 23.35 5.44 0.47
C LEU A 144 24.86 5.64 0.57
N ASN A 145 25.31 6.86 0.24
CA ASN A 145 26.71 7.23 0.41
C ASN A 145 26.97 7.62 1.88
N PRO A 146 27.77 6.84 2.64
CA PRO A 146 28.05 7.13 4.05
C PRO A 146 28.72 8.50 4.29
N GLU A 147 29.43 9.04 3.27
CA GLU A 147 30.12 10.33 3.37
C GLU A 147 29.16 11.53 3.47
N HIS A 148 27.88 11.32 3.13
CA HIS A 148 26.83 12.35 3.27
C HIS A 148 26.32 12.50 4.72
N PHE A 149 26.77 11.66 5.64
CA PHE A 149 26.30 11.62 7.01
C PHE A 149 27.41 11.94 8.01
N ILE A 150 27.04 12.45 9.18
CA ILE A 150 28.00 12.69 10.27
C ILE A 150 28.60 11.37 10.75
N GLU A 151 29.89 11.40 11.07
CA GLU A 151 30.60 10.22 11.56
C GLU A 151 29.96 9.67 12.86
N GLY A 152 29.73 8.36 12.91
CA GLY A 152 29.13 7.67 14.04
C GLY A 152 27.62 7.67 14.08
N LEU A 153 26.93 8.18 13.05
CA LEU A 153 25.48 8.09 12.93
C LEU A 153 25.06 6.64 12.65
N ASP A 154 24.11 6.14 13.44
CA ASP A 154 23.41 4.89 13.15
C ASP A 154 22.37 5.13 12.05
N LEU A 155 22.77 4.87 10.81
CA LEU A 155 21.93 5.10 9.62
C LEU A 155 20.66 4.23 9.62
N GLU A 156 20.76 3.01 10.14
CA GLU A 156 19.61 2.10 10.21
C GLU A 156 18.58 2.63 11.18
N MET A 157 18.99 3.03 12.38
CA MET A 157 18.08 3.59 13.37
C MET A 157 17.48 4.91 12.90
N MET A 158 18.28 5.81 12.31
CA MET A 158 17.79 7.06 11.74
C MET A 158 16.72 6.81 10.68
N TYR A 159 16.96 5.88 9.75
CA TYR A 159 16.00 5.54 8.70
C TYR A 159 14.70 4.96 9.28
N LEU A 160 14.82 4.08 10.29
CA LEU A 160 13.66 3.51 10.97
C LEU A 160 12.82 4.57 11.68
N ASP A 161 13.47 5.53 12.37
CA ASP A 161 12.77 6.65 13.02
C ASP A 161 11.99 7.49 12.01
N MET A 162 12.60 7.83 10.87
CA MET A 162 11.93 8.55 9.79
C MET A 162 10.78 7.76 9.18
N LEU A 163 10.96 6.44 9.01
CA LEU A 163 9.91 5.56 8.50
C LEU A 163 8.72 5.50 9.45
N TRP A 164 8.96 5.29 10.75
CA TRP A 164 7.90 5.24 11.76
C TRP A 164 7.18 6.57 11.92
N ALA A 165 7.90 7.68 11.88
CA ALA A 165 7.28 9.01 11.88
C ALA A 165 6.38 9.22 10.67
N SER A 166 6.84 8.82 9.48
CA SER A 166 6.06 8.90 8.24
C SER A 166 4.83 7.98 8.25
N GLU A 167 4.99 6.75 8.75
CA GLU A 167 3.88 5.81 8.89
C GLU A 167 2.86 6.30 9.92
N GLY A 168 3.31 6.86 11.05
CA GLY A 168 2.45 7.46 12.07
C GLY A 168 1.63 8.64 11.54
N TYR A 169 2.26 9.54 10.77
CA TYR A 169 1.59 10.65 10.11
C TYR A 169 0.51 10.17 9.14
N ILE A 170 0.87 9.25 8.23
CA ILE A 170 -0.10 8.68 7.27
C ILE A 170 -1.23 7.95 8.00
N TRP A 171 -0.91 7.20 9.07
CA TRP A 171 -1.89 6.54 9.91
C TRP A 171 -2.91 7.53 10.49
N GLU A 172 -2.44 8.66 11.03
CA GLU A 172 -3.31 9.71 11.56
C GLU A 172 -4.25 10.27 10.46
N LYS A 173 -3.70 10.60 9.28
CA LYS A 173 -4.51 11.08 8.14
C LYS A 173 -5.55 10.06 7.68
N LEU A 174 -5.21 8.76 7.66
CA LEU A 174 -6.12 7.68 7.28
C LEU A 174 -7.28 7.45 8.27
N GLN A 175 -7.20 7.98 9.50
CA GLN A 175 -8.33 7.93 10.46
C GLN A 175 -9.46 8.91 10.11
N HIS A 176 -9.20 9.89 9.27
CA HIS A 176 -10.17 10.88 8.84
C HIS A 176 -10.85 10.45 7.53
N ASP A 177 -12.15 10.72 7.38
CA ASP A 177 -12.94 10.26 6.23
C ASP A 177 -12.51 10.87 4.88
N HIS A 178 -11.70 11.93 4.90
CA HIS A 178 -11.23 12.62 3.70
C HIS A 178 -9.71 12.73 3.69
N ILE A 179 -9.09 11.92 2.83
CA ILE A 179 -7.66 12.03 2.55
C ILE A 179 -7.47 13.08 1.45
N ASN A 180 -6.82 14.17 1.79
CA ASN A 180 -6.35 15.16 0.83
C ASN A 180 -4.89 14.86 0.46
N VAL A 181 -4.66 14.28 -0.72
CA VAL A 181 -3.33 13.87 -1.16
C VAL A 181 -2.40 15.08 -1.34
N ASP A 182 -2.93 16.22 -1.79
CA ASP A 182 -2.13 17.43 -1.99
C ASP A 182 -1.71 18.07 -0.65
N GLU A 183 -2.52 17.94 0.40
CA GLU A 183 -2.16 18.32 1.77
C GLU A 183 -1.04 17.43 2.31
N ILE A 184 -1.15 16.12 2.12
CA ILE A 184 -0.10 15.16 2.50
C ILE A 184 1.22 15.49 1.79
N GLU A 185 1.18 15.76 0.49
CA GLU A 185 2.36 16.16 -0.29
C GLU A 185 3.00 17.42 0.30
N ALA A 186 2.20 18.47 0.56
CA ALA A 186 2.70 19.72 1.11
C ALA A 186 3.32 19.56 2.52
N ASP A 187 2.73 18.71 3.36
CA ASP A 187 3.25 18.44 4.69
C ASP A 187 4.56 17.65 4.65
N PHE A 188 4.68 16.65 3.77
CA PHE A 188 5.93 15.90 3.60
C PHE A 188 7.06 16.75 3.01
N ILE A 189 6.77 17.63 2.05
CA ILE A 189 7.77 18.58 1.52
C ILE A 189 8.34 19.43 2.66
N LYS A 190 7.50 19.97 3.55
CA LYS A 190 7.97 20.74 4.72
C LYS A 190 8.85 19.91 5.67
N LEU A 191 8.54 18.62 5.84
CA LEU A 191 9.34 17.73 6.68
C LEU A 191 10.70 17.38 6.06
N ILE A 192 10.79 17.33 4.73
CA ILE A 192 12.03 17.06 4.00
C ILE A 192 12.91 18.33 3.95
N ASP A 193 12.31 19.51 3.84
CA ASP A 193 13.01 20.80 3.76
C ASP A 193 13.49 21.32 5.14
N PHE A 194 13.09 20.69 6.24
CA PHE A 194 13.49 21.05 7.61
C PHE A 194 14.84 20.47 7.99
#